data_dc4d9cf2d1f501446163023dc56707fe
#
_entry.id   dc4d9cf2d1f501446163023dc56707fe
#
_cell.length_a   1.000
_cell.length_b   1.000
_cell.length_c   1.000
_cell.angle_alpha   90.00
_cell.angle_beta   90.00
_cell.angle_gamma   90.00
#
_symmetry.space_group_name_H-M   'P 1'
#
loop_
_entity.id
_entity.type
_entity.pdbx_description
1 polymer ?
#
loop_
_entity_poly.entity_id
_entity_poly.type
_entity_poly.pdbx_seq_one_letter_code
_entity_poly.pdbx_strand_id
1 'polypeptide(L)'
;MSSLLPPAALQLYKDCAFRARNYVELPFGKPGRTLKKSVYGEKFLYREVAVLSGDIRLHKLGPLGSPMTEDADAVFHAATWMPAAVEQLRDLGFYSMARQLEEPLIRSFNLGLFASGTVLIGQLPYLLWLNELGVRASAHAPAAPDLDLALPEQGVPDDAQAAFLNRCIKAKHSRLHVHFEVADYSRYLKDRVRLPYEALLKRHCFMANLHYLTRASRPAMALVGDYLVPVRLPSPGRVYWQKLYWSRLPDNPRADADRQEALLLGKAIQRTLPHELDEARREMPAQWARQFAADPRIGALPELQTFA
;
A
#
# COMPACT_ATOMS: atom_id res chain seq x y z
N MET A 1 -7.83 23.99 -8.42
CA MET A 1 -6.49 24.30 -7.87
C MET A 1 -6.14 23.18 -6.91
N SER A 2 -5.07 22.39 -7.17
CA SER A 2 -4.58 21.44 -6.21
C SER A 2 -4.06 22.19 -5.00
N SER A 3 -4.69 22.04 -3.85
CA SER A 3 -4.22 22.69 -2.64
C SER A 3 -3.00 21.94 -2.14
N LEU A 4 -1.87 22.63 -2.09
CA LEU A 4 -0.68 22.14 -1.41
C LEU A 4 -0.97 22.02 0.08
N LEU A 5 -0.41 21.01 0.70
CA LEU A 5 -0.36 20.94 2.15
C LEU A 5 0.63 22.00 2.67
N PRO A 6 0.37 22.61 3.82
CA PRO A 6 1.31 23.54 4.44
C PRO A 6 2.68 22.86 4.67
N PRO A 7 3.80 23.58 4.51
CA PRO A 7 5.14 23.02 4.74
C PRO A 7 5.31 22.37 6.11
N ALA A 8 4.74 22.98 7.16
CA ALA A 8 4.76 22.42 8.52
C ALA A 8 4.01 21.07 8.62
N ALA A 9 2.89 20.91 7.89
CA ALA A 9 2.16 19.65 7.83
C ALA A 9 2.98 18.56 7.14
N LEU A 10 3.65 18.91 6.03
CA LEU A 10 4.54 17.96 5.34
C LEU A 10 5.75 17.58 6.20
N GLN A 11 6.30 18.51 6.98
CA GLN A 11 7.37 18.18 7.90
C GLN A 11 6.90 17.23 9.00
N LEU A 12 5.74 17.48 9.61
CA LEU A 12 5.13 16.56 10.59
C LEU A 12 4.96 15.16 10.01
N TYR A 13 4.44 15.06 8.78
CA TYR A 13 4.29 13.77 8.09
C TYR A 13 5.63 13.05 7.95
N LYS A 14 6.67 13.75 7.51
CA LYS A 14 8.02 13.17 7.35
C LYS A 14 8.61 12.69 8.68
N ASP A 15 8.42 13.44 9.76
CA ASP A 15 8.89 13.08 11.10
C ASP A 15 8.17 11.83 11.62
N CYS A 16 6.85 11.77 11.44
CA CYS A 16 6.05 10.60 11.76
C CYS A 16 6.45 9.38 10.92
N ALA A 17 6.65 9.58 9.61
CA ALA A 17 7.09 8.54 8.69
C ALA A 17 8.48 8.00 9.04
N PHE A 18 9.43 8.88 9.38
CA PHE A 18 10.77 8.49 9.83
C PHE A 18 10.70 7.63 11.10
N ARG A 19 9.90 8.04 12.08
CA ARG A 19 9.69 7.27 13.30
C ARG A 19 9.04 5.91 13.03
N ALA A 20 8.01 5.87 12.18
CA ALA A 20 7.29 4.63 11.85
C ALA A 20 8.14 3.61 11.08
N ARG A 21 9.11 4.04 10.27
CA ARG A 21 10.02 3.15 9.53
C ARG A 21 10.93 2.29 10.41
N ASN A 22 11.12 2.67 11.67
CA ASN A 22 11.93 1.91 12.61
C ASN A 22 11.21 0.71 13.24
N TYR A 23 9.92 0.54 12.98
CA TYR A 23 9.19 -0.63 13.45
C TYR A 23 9.45 -1.83 12.54
N VAL A 24 9.71 -2.96 13.17
CA VAL A 24 9.79 -4.27 12.50
C VAL A 24 8.45 -4.99 12.57
N GLU A 25 7.63 -4.66 13.56
CA GLU A 25 6.28 -5.18 13.76
C GLU A 25 5.37 -4.08 14.30
N LEU A 26 4.12 -4.06 13.84
CA LEU A 26 3.08 -3.18 14.33
C LEU A 26 2.07 -4.00 15.14
N PRO A 27 1.62 -3.47 16.30
CA PRO A 27 0.62 -4.15 17.09
C PRO A 27 -0.71 -4.20 16.32
N PHE A 28 -1.34 -5.37 16.30
CA PHE A 28 -2.64 -5.52 15.68
C PHE A 28 -3.77 -4.98 16.57
N GLY A 29 -4.66 -4.20 15.99
CA GLY A 29 -5.82 -3.60 16.67
C GLY A 29 -5.48 -2.27 17.37
N LYS A 30 -6.52 -1.54 17.78
CA LYS A 30 -6.31 -0.28 18.51
C LYS A 30 -5.43 -0.51 19.73
N PRO A 31 -4.57 0.46 20.07
CA PRO A 31 -3.91 0.48 21.35
C PRO A 31 -4.98 0.37 22.43
N GLY A 32 -5.21 -0.82 22.93
CA GLY A 32 -6.21 -1.15 23.90
C GLY A 32 -5.54 -1.41 25.25
N ARG A 33 -6.34 -1.70 26.21
CA ARG A 33 -5.91 -2.02 27.55
C ARG A 33 -5.26 -3.41 27.56
N THR A 34 -4.09 -3.55 28.16
CA THR A 34 -3.55 -4.85 28.53
C THR A 34 -4.20 -5.34 29.82
N LEU A 35 -4.57 -6.62 29.86
CA LEU A 35 -5.23 -7.25 31.00
C LEU A 35 -4.46 -8.47 31.45
N LYS A 36 -4.26 -8.58 32.78
CA LYS A 36 -3.73 -9.79 33.39
C LYS A 36 -4.89 -10.71 33.76
N LYS A 37 -4.90 -11.93 33.25
CA LYS A 37 -5.89 -12.95 33.61
C LYS A 37 -5.22 -14.20 34.13
N SER A 38 -5.81 -14.81 35.17
CA SER A 38 -5.41 -16.13 35.64
C SER A 38 -6.27 -17.19 34.93
N VAL A 39 -5.59 -18.18 34.37
CA VAL A 39 -6.23 -19.35 33.70
C VAL A 39 -5.55 -20.59 34.27
N TYR A 40 -6.30 -21.43 34.96
CA TYR A 40 -5.80 -22.62 35.65
C TYR A 40 -4.61 -22.37 36.59
N GLY A 41 -4.64 -21.23 37.29
CA GLY A 41 -3.56 -20.83 38.24
C GLY A 41 -2.37 -20.13 37.63
N GLU A 42 -2.21 -20.17 36.32
CA GLU A 42 -1.15 -19.43 35.61
C GLU A 42 -1.63 -18.03 35.20
N LYS A 43 -0.75 -17.06 35.24
CA LYS A 43 -1.03 -15.67 34.87
C LYS A 43 -0.61 -15.42 33.41
N PHE A 44 -1.53 -14.94 32.61
CA PHE A 44 -1.33 -14.58 31.21
C PHE A 44 -1.60 -13.09 30.99
N LEU A 45 -0.85 -12.50 30.05
CA LEU A 45 -1.12 -11.18 29.52
C LEU A 45 -2.04 -11.27 28.30
N TYR A 46 -3.09 -10.48 28.29
CA TYR A 46 -4.04 -10.33 27.20
C TYR A 46 -4.11 -8.88 26.77
N ARG A 47 -4.39 -8.66 25.52
CA ARG A 47 -4.66 -7.37 24.94
C ARG A 47 -6.10 -7.28 24.46
N GLU A 48 -6.79 -6.20 24.81
CA GLU A 48 -8.08 -5.87 24.21
C GLU A 48 -7.86 -5.36 22.79
N VAL A 49 -8.54 -5.96 21.82
CA VAL A 49 -8.49 -5.59 20.41
C VAL A 49 -9.91 -5.29 19.96
N ALA A 50 -10.17 -4.04 19.57
CA ALA A 50 -11.42 -3.70 18.92
C ALA A 50 -11.39 -4.25 17.49
N VAL A 51 -12.32 -5.14 17.17
CA VAL A 51 -12.51 -5.64 15.81
C VAL A 51 -13.49 -4.77 15.02
N LEU A 52 -13.48 -4.92 13.69
CA LEU A 52 -14.28 -4.09 12.77
C LEU A 52 -15.80 -4.08 13.07
N SER A 53 -16.32 -5.12 13.70
CA SER A 53 -17.72 -5.18 14.16
C SER A 53 -18.04 -4.29 15.37
N GLY A 54 -17.02 -3.63 15.95
CA GLY A 54 -17.14 -2.92 17.21
C GLY A 54 -17.01 -3.82 18.44
N ASP A 55 -16.91 -5.12 18.26
CA ASP A 55 -16.69 -6.07 19.35
C ASP A 55 -15.26 -5.95 19.89
N ILE A 56 -15.12 -6.16 21.20
CA ILE A 56 -13.82 -6.24 21.85
C ILE A 56 -13.44 -7.71 21.96
N ARG A 57 -12.33 -8.08 21.31
CA ARG A 57 -11.72 -9.41 21.47
C ARG A 57 -10.50 -9.34 22.35
N LEU A 58 -10.31 -10.40 23.13
CA LEU A 58 -9.10 -10.55 23.92
C LEU A 58 -8.08 -11.39 23.14
N HIS A 59 -6.97 -10.77 22.81
CA HIS A 59 -5.85 -11.46 22.19
C HIS A 59 -4.85 -11.89 23.26
N LYS A 60 -4.58 -13.20 23.39
CA LYS A 60 -3.62 -13.74 24.35
C LYS A 60 -2.21 -13.44 23.84
N LEU A 61 -1.42 -12.68 24.58
CA LEU A 61 -0.04 -12.37 24.25
C LEU A 61 0.91 -13.50 24.70
N GLY A 62 0.68 -14.07 25.89
CA GLY A 62 1.50 -15.16 26.42
C GLY A 62 1.49 -15.23 27.94
N PRO A 63 2.32 -16.11 28.56
CA PRO A 63 2.50 -16.15 30.00
C PRO A 63 3.12 -14.85 30.51
N LEU A 64 2.60 -14.33 31.64
CA LEU A 64 3.12 -13.10 32.26
C LEU A 64 4.58 -13.29 32.67
N GLY A 65 5.45 -12.35 32.26
CA GLY A 65 6.90 -12.38 32.56
C GLY A 65 7.70 -13.28 31.63
N SER A 66 7.11 -13.80 30.53
CA SER A 66 7.90 -14.45 29.49
C SER A 66 8.53 -13.39 28.56
N PRO A 67 9.74 -13.62 28.01
CA PRO A 67 10.38 -12.68 27.08
C PRO A 67 9.48 -12.31 25.91
N MET A 68 8.77 -13.27 25.32
CA MET A 68 7.83 -13.05 24.23
C MET A 68 6.68 -12.10 24.62
N THR A 69 6.22 -12.15 25.88
CA THR A 69 5.15 -11.27 26.37
C THR A 69 5.67 -9.86 26.64
N GLU A 70 6.88 -9.75 27.16
CA GLU A 70 7.55 -8.46 27.39
C GLU A 70 7.86 -7.76 26.07
N ASP A 71 8.35 -8.48 25.07
CA ASP A 71 8.57 -7.95 23.72
C ASP A 71 7.26 -7.48 23.06
N ALA A 72 6.20 -8.27 23.16
CA ALA A 72 4.88 -7.90 22.61
C ALA A 72 4.27 -6.67 23.31
N ASP A 73 4.48 -6.53 24.62
CA ASP A 73 4.04 -5.36 25.39
C ASP A 73 4.88 -4.12 25.05
N ALA A 74 6.18 -4.28 24.87
CA ALA A 74 7.09 -3.22 24.44
C ALA A 74 6.73 -2.68 23.05
N VAL A 75 6.47 -3.56 22.07
CA VAL A 75 6.00 -3.19 20.73
C VAL A 75 4.69 -2.41 20.79
N PHE A 76 3.78 -2.84 21.64
CA PHE A 76 2.51 -2.15 21.86
C PHE A 76 2.71 -0.73 22.42
N HIS A 77 3.49 -0.60 23.49
CA HIS A 77 3.78 0.70 24.10
C HIS A 77 4.53 1.64 23.15
N ALA A 78 5.45 1.10 22.36
CA ALA A 78 6.19 1.89 21.38
C ALA A 78 5.26 2.55 20.36
N ALA A 79 4.14 1.92 19.99
CA ALA A 79 3.20 2.40 18.97
C ALA A 79 2.10 3.34 19.50
N THR A 80 2.01 3.60 20.80
CA THR A 80 0.92 4.39 21.41
C THR A 80 0.80 5.82 20.91
N TRP A 81 1.84 6.39 20.33
CA TRP A 81 1.84 7.72 19.72
C TRP A 81 1.13 7.78 18.36
N MET A 82 1.03 6.64 17.64
CA MET A 82 0.54 6.61 16.26
C MET A 82 -0.92 7.10 16.11
N PRO A 83 -1.89 6.68 16.95
CA PRO A 83 -3.27 7.13 16.79
C PRO A 83 -3.42 8.64 16.76
N ALA A 84 -2.81 9.34 17.71
CA ALA A 84 -2.87 10.80 17.78
C ALA A 84 -2.18 11.46 16.57
N ALA A 85 -1.05 10.92 16.13
CA ALA A 85 -0.36 11.42 14.95
C ALA A 85 -1.17 11.20 13.67
N VAL A 86 -1.79 10.03 13.51
CA VAL A 86 -2.64 9.73 12.34
C VAL A 86 -3.88 10.61 12.30
N GLU A 87 -4.52 10.85 13.45
CA GLU A 87 -5.65 11.77 13.55
C GLU A 87 -5.23 13.18 13.14
N GLN A 88 -4.14 13.70 13.69
CA GLN A 88 -3.62 15.01 13.34
C GLN A 88 -3.27 15.13 11.85
N LEU A 89 -2.64 14.12 11.26
CA LEU A 89 -2.32 14.12 9.82
C LEU A 89 -3.59 14.10 8.97
N ARG A 90 -4.60 13.36 9.39
CA ARG A 90 -5.91 13.31 8.72
C ARG A 90 -6.60 14.68 8.74
N ASP A 91 -6.60 15.35 9.88
CA ASP A 91 -7.16 16.70 10.05
C ASP A 91 -6.43 17.74 9.18
N LEU A 92 -5.13 17.57 8.98
CA LEU A 92 -4.33 18.38 8.07
C LEU A 92 -4.61 18.10 6.58
N GLY A 93 -5.38 17.05 6.27
CA GLY A 93 -5.82 16.73 4.92
C GLY A 93 -4.97 15.71 4.18
N PHE A 94 -4.16 14.93 4.88
CA PHE A 94 -3.50 13.76 4.30
C PHE A 94 -4.53 12.67 4.01
N TYR A 95 -4.34 11.95 2.91
CA TYR A 95 -5.17 10.80 2.57
C TYR A 95 -4.93 9.67 3.58
N SER A 96 -6.02 9.13 4.10
CA SER A 96 -6.01 7.94 4.95
C SER A 96 -6.82 6.85 4.27
N MET A 97 -6.25 5.66 4.22
CA MET A 97 -6.90 4.47 3.65
C MET A 97 -8.13 4.08 4.47
N ALA A 98 -9.08 3.42 3.81
CA ALA A 98 -10.27 2.90 4.46
C ALA A 98 -9.90 1.92 5.60
N ARG A 99 -10.58 2.04 6.74
CA ARG A 99 -10.25 1.27 7.96
C ARG A 99 -10.30 -0.24 7.77
N GLN A 100 -11.12 -0.73 6.85
CA GLN A 100 -11.19 -2.16 6.52
C GLN A 100 -9.88 -2.73 5.91
N LEU A 101 -8.98 -1.87 5.45
CA LEU A 101 -7.67 -2.25 4.96
C LEU A 101 -6.59 -2.29 6.05
N GLU A 102 -6.91 -1.87 7.29
CA GLU A 102 -5.97 -1.83 8.42
C GLU A 102 -5.39 -3.22 8.69
N GLU A 103 -6.26 -4.20 8.95
CA GLU A 103 -5.83 -5.56 9.27
C GLU A 103 -4.99 -6.20 8.16
N PRO A 104 -5.43 -6.25 6.89
CA PRO A 104 -4.64 -6.87 5.84
C PRO A 104 -3.31 -6.15 5.60
N LEU A 105 -3.26 -4.83 5.74
CA LEU A 105 -2.03 -4.07 5.54
C LEU A 105 -1.01 -4.30 6.67
N ILE A 106 -1.46 -4.23 7.94
CA ILE A 106 -0.59 -4.50 9.09
C ILE A 106 -0.07 -5.93 9.05
N ARG A 107 -0.92 -6.92 8.72
CA ARG A 107 -0.47 -8.31 8.58
C ARG A 107 0.54 -8.48 7.45
N SER A 108 0.33 -7.80 6.32
CA SER A 108 1.30 -7.82 5.21
C SER A 108 2.66 -7.25 5.64
N PHE A 109 2.65 -6.17 6.42
CA PHE A 109 3.86 -5.58 6.98
C PHE A 109 4.54 -6.53 7.98
N ASN A 110 3.81 -7.02 8.99
CA ASN A 110 4.37 -7.88 10.04
C ASN A 110 4.89 -9.23 9.51
N LEU A 111 4.34 -9.71 8.40
CA LEU A 111 4.84 -10.89 7.68
C LEU A 111 6.05 -10.59 6.77
N GLY A 112 6.52 -9.34 6.76
CA GLY A 112 7.68 -8.95 5.96
C GLY A 112 7.45 -8.92 4.45
N LEU A 113 6.19 -8.91 3.96
CA LEU A 113 5.92 -8.90 2.52
C LEU A 113 6.56 -7.69 1.83
N PHE A 114 6.49 -6.50 2.42
CA PHE A 114 7.12 -5.30 1.86
C PHE A 114 8.65 -5.36 1.95
N ALA A 115 9.20 -5.99 2.97
CA ALA A 115 10.64 -6.21 3.11
C ALA A 115 11.16 -7.20 2.04
N SER A 116 10.37 -8.22 1.68
CA SER A 116 10.70 -9.15 0.60
C SER A 116 10.43 -8.59 -0.82
N GLY A 117 10.05 -7.31 -0.93
CA GLY A 117 9.92 -6.62 -2.21
C GLY A 117 8.49 -6.54 -2.77
N THR A 118 7.47 -7.02 -2.05
CA THR A 118 6.07 -6.82 -2.44
C THR A 118 5.74 -5.33 -2.55
N VAL A 119 5.00 -4.95 -3.57
CA VAL A 119 4.69 -3.56 -3.92
C VAL A 119 3.18 -3.36 -3.92
N LEU A 120 2.69 -2.28 -3.34
CA LEU A 120 1.32 -1.82 -3.53
C LEU A 120 1.17 -1.31 -4.96
N ILE A 121 0.10 -1.72 -5.63
CA ILE A 121 -0.25 -1.28 -6.98
C ILE A 121 -1.71 -0.81 -7.04
N GLY A 122 -2.25 -0.57 -8.22
CA GLY A 122 -3.63 -0.10 -8.39
C GLY A 122 -3.79 1.38 -8.07
N GLN A 123 -4.84 1.74 -7.33
CA GLN A 123 -5.19 3.13 -7.02
C GLN A 123 -4.42 3.72 -5.83
N LEU A 124 -4.06 2.89 -4.86
CA LEU A 124 -3.42 3.34 -3.63
C LEU A 124 -2.09 4.07 -3.85
N PRO A 125 -1.18 3.61 -4.74
CA PRO A 125 0.08 4.32 -5.00
C PRO A 125 -0.09 5.79 -5.36
N TYR A 126 -1.09 6.12 -6.19
CA TYR A 126 -1.38 7.51 -6.53
C TYR A 126 -1.70 8.35 -5.29
N LEU A 127 -2.62 7.87 -4.45
CA LEU A 127 -3.06 8.59 -3.26
C LEU A 127 -1.95 8.74 -2.22
N LEU A 128 -1.15 7.68 -2.03
CA LEU A 128 -0.03 7.70 -1.10
C LEU A 128 1.11 8.61 -1.61
N TRP A 129 1.36 8.65 -2.92
CA TRP A 129 2.31 9.59 -3.49
C TRP A 129 1.88 11.05 -3.32
N LEU A 130 0.58 11.36 -3.36
CA LEU A 130 0.11 12.71 -3.05
C LEU A 130 0.49 13.10 -1.61
N ASN A 131 0.37 12.17 -0.65
CA ASN A 131 0.84 12.40 0.73
C ASN A 131 2.35 12.69 0.77
N GLU A 132 3.17 11.83 0.15
CA GLU A 132 4.63 11.98 0.11
C GLU A 132 5.07 13.31 -0.54
N LEU A 133 4.33 13.77 -1.54
CA LEU A 133 4.60 15.00 -2.30
C LEU A 133 3.92 16.24 -1.71
N GLY A 134 3.20 16.11 -0.60
CA GLY A 134 2.54 17.23 0.07
C GLY A 134 1.38 17.83 -0.70
N VAL A 135 0.60 17.01 -1.39
CA VAL A 135 -0.56 17.41 -2.18
C VAL A 135 -1.82 16.78 -1.62
N ARG A 136 -2.86 17.57 -1.40
CA ARG A 136 -4.16 17.02 -0.99
C ARG A 136 -4.76 16.17 -2.09
N ALA A 137 -5.29 15.01 -1.72
CA ALA A 137 -6.07 14.20 -2.64
C ALA A 137 -7.29 14.99 -3.14
N SER A 138 -7.63 14.84 -4.43
CA SER A 138 -8.82 15.47 -4.98
C SER A 138 -10.09 14.84 -4.38
N ALA A 139 -11.19 15.60 -4.41
CA ALA A 139 -12.51 15.09 -4.02
C ALA A 139 -12.97 13.88 -4.87
N HIS A 140 -12.31 13.62 -5.99
CA HIS A 140 -12.57 12.49 -6.89
C HIS A 140 -11.75 11.23 -6.52
N ALA A 141 -10.98 11.27 -5.42
CA ALA A 141 -10.31 10.07 -4.92
C ALA A 141 -11.37 8.99 -4.64
N PRO A 142 -11.16 7.73 -5.07
CA PRO A 142 -12.11 6.66 -4.82
C PRO A 142 -12.31 6.50 -3.31
N ALA A 143 -13.57 6.42 -2.89
CA ALA A 143 -13.94 6.38 -1.47
C ALA A 143 -13.33 5.19 -0.71
N ALA A 144 -13.08 4.09 -1.40
CA ALA A 144 -12.49 2.89 -0.81
C ALA A 144 -11.82 2.02 -1.88
N PRO A 145 -10.58 2.33 -2.31
CA PRO A 145 -9.84 1.46 -3.21
C PRO A 145 -9.52 0.12 -2.53
N ASP A 146 -9.40 -0.92 -3.33
CA ASP A 146 -8.95 -2.23 -2.86
C ASP A 146 -7.43 -2.22 -2.59
N LEU A 147 -6.96 -3.21 -1.84
CA LEU A 147 -5.55 -3.43 -1.57
C LEU A 147 -4.97 -4.38 -2.62
N ASP A 148 -4.31 -3.82 -3.61
CA ASP A 148 -3.66 -4.57 -4.68
C ASP A 148 -2.18 -4.74 -4.38
N LEU A 149 -1.72 -5.98 -4.24
CA LEU A 149 -0.33 -6.35 -3.99
C LEU A 149 0.29 -7.00 -5.22
N ALA A 150 1.42 -6.49 -5.67
CA ALA A 150 2.27 -7.13 -6.66
C ALA A 150 3.43 -7.85 -5.98
N LEU A 151 3.54 -9.14 -6.21
CA LEU A 151 4.67 -9.93 -5.72
C LEU A 151 5.82 -9.86 -6.72
N PRO A 152 7.06 -9.62 -6.28
CA PRO A 152 8.21 -9.56 -7.16
C PRO A 152 8.56 -10.95 -7.71
N GLU A 153 9.15 -11.00 -8.90
CA GLU A 153 9.54 -12.24 -9.56
C GLU A 153 10.49 -13.11 -8.72
N GLN A 154 11.34 -12.49 -7.92
CA GLN A 154 12.35 -13.18 -7.09
C GLN A 154 11.92 -13.34 -5.62
N GLY A 155 10.81 -12.77 -5.23
CA GLY A 155 10.31 -12.77 -3.86
C GLY A 155 9.39 -13.98 -3.61
N VAL A 156 9.99 -15.14 -3.38
CA VAL A 156 9.21 -16.33 -3.00
C VAL A 156 8.64 -16.16 -1.60
N PRO A 157 7.30 -16.10 -1.43
CA PRO A 157 6.71 -16.03 -0.10
C PRO A 157 7.11 -17.25 0.74
N ASP A 158 7.49 -17.01 1.99
CA ASP A 158 7.64 -18.10 2.96
C ASP A 158 6.28 -18.75 3.29
N ASP A 159 6.30 -19.82 4.08
CA ASP A 159 5.08 -20.57 4.39
C ASP A 159 4.04 -19.72 5.14
N ALA A 160 4.45 -18.80 5.99
CA ALA A 160 3.53 -17.92 6.73
C ALA A 160 2.92 -16.86 5.80
N GLN A 161 3.71 -16.27 4.92
CA GLN A 161 3.27 -15.34 3.88
C GLN A 161 2.32 -16.02 2.90
N ALA A 162 2.67 -17.21 2.42
CA ALA A 162 1.83 -18.00 1.54
C ALA A 162 0.49 -18.39 2.19
N ALA A 163 0.48 -18.78 3.46
CA ALA A 163 -0.73 -19.10 4.21
C ALA A 163 -1.62 -17.87 4.41
N PHE A 164 -1.05 -16.70 4.64
CA PHE A 164 -1.78 -15.44 4.75
C PHE A 164 -2.43 -15.04 3.41
N LEU A 165 -1.65 -15.01 2.33
CA LEU A 165 -2.12 -14.69 0.99
C LEU A 165 -3.26 -15.62 0.56
N ASN A 166 -3.15 -16.91 0.86
CA ASN A 166 -4.19 -17.90 0.64
C ASN A 166 -5.50 -17.58 1.34
N ARG A 167 -5.42 -17.21 2.62
CA ARG A 167 -6.62 -16.83 3.39
C ARG A 167 -7.30 -15.61 2.79
N CYS A 168 -6.52 -14.61 2.41
CA CYS A 168 -7.03 -13.39 1.79
C CYS A 168 -7.70 -13.68 0.44
N ILE A 169 -7.09 -14.53 -0.38
CA ILE A 169 -7.62 -14.94 -1.69
C ILE A 169 -8.93 -15.75 -1.55
N LYS A 170 -9.01 -16.60 -0.53
CA LYS A 170 -10.21 -17.43 -0.29
C LYS A 170 -11.37 -16.69 0.34
N ALA A 171 -11.13 -15.56 1.00
CA ALA A 171 -12.18 -14.77 1.62
C ALA A 171 -13.10 -14.15 0.56
N LYS A 172 -14.39 -14.53 0.55
CA LYS A 172 -15.40 -14.10 -0.44
C LYS A 172 -15.55 -12.57 -0.56
N HIS A 173 -15.16 -11.84 0.46
CA HIS A 173 -15.28 -10.38 0.57
C HIS A 173 -13.93 -9.71 0.85
N SER A 174 -12.83 -10.39 0.49
CA SER A 174 -11.51 -9.78 0.65
C SER A 174 -11.37 -8.61 -0.31
N ARG A 175 -10.99 -7.47 0.23
CA ARG A 175 -10.52 -6.31 -0.55
C ARG A 175 -9.03 -6.37 -0.84
N LEU A 176 -8.41 -7.52 -0.63
CA LEU A 176 -7.00 -7.75 -0.95
C LEU A 176 -6.92 -8.60 -2.21
N HIS A 177 -6.27 -8.05 -3.22
CA HIS A 177 -5.96 -8.70 -4.48
C HIS A 177 -4.47 -8.89 -4.60
N VAL A 178 -4.05 -10.02 -5.14
CA VAL A 178 -2.64 -10.35 -5.33
C VAL A 178 -2.37 -10.56 -6.81
N HIS A 179 -1.40 -9.83 -7.34
CA HIS A 179 -1.03 -9.84 -8.75
C HIS A 179 0.35 -10.46 -8.92
N PHE A 180 0.49 -11.25 -9.99
CA PHE A 180 1.73 -11.93 -10.34
C PHE A 180 2.07 -11.64 -11.80
N GLU A 181 3.36 -11.53 -12.10
CA GLU A 181 3.83 -11.22 -13.44
C GLU A 181 4.07 -12.45 -14.32
N VAL A 182 4.46 -13.56 -13.74
CA VAL A 182 5.02 -14.69 -14.47
C VAL A 182 4.10 -15.90 -14.41
N ALA A 183 3.86 -16.52 -15.58
CA ALA A 183 3.10 -17.77 -15.70
C ALA A 183 3.68 -18.91 -14.81
N ASP A 184 5.01 -18.95 -14.63
CA ASP A 184 5.67 -19.92 -13.76
C ASP A 184 5.44 -19.65 -12.28
N TYR A 185 5.19 -18.41 -11.89
CA TYR A 185 4.82 -18.07 -10.51
C TYR A 185 3.44 -18.63 -10.15
N SER A 186 2.53 -18.69 -11.11
CA SER A 186 1.24 -19.37 -10.95
C SER A 186 1.43 -20.87 -10.68
N ARG A 187 2.44 -21.49 -11.27
CA ARG A 187 2.82 -22.90 -11.06
C ARG A 187 3.39 -23.10 -9.66
N TYR A 188 4.28 -22.22 -9.22
CA TYR A 188 4.87 -22.23 -7.89
C TYR A 188 3.81 -22.06 -6.79
N LEU A 189 2.89 -21.11 -6.95
CA LEU A 189 1.78 -20.91 -6.03
C LEU A 189 0.77 -22.06 -6.07
N LYS A 190 0.54 -22.67 -7.24
CA LYS A 190 -0.32 -23.84 -7.37
C LYS A 190 0.15 -24.99 -6.45
N ASP A 191 1.44 -25.22 -6.38
CA ASP A 191 2.01 -26.28 -5.57
C ASP A 191 2.02 -25.95 -4.06
N ARG A 192 2.28 -24.69 -3.69
CA ARG A 192 2.32 -24.25 -2.28
C ARG A 192 0.99 -23.76 -1.75
N VAL A 193 0.20 -23.08 -2.58
CA VAL A 193 -1.06 -22.43 -2.20
C VAL A 193 -2.26 -23.38 -2.31
N ARG A 194 -2.12 -24.54 -2.96
CA ARG A 194 -3.18 -25.55 -3.17
C ARG A 194 -4.51 -24.95 -3.68
N LEU A 195 -4.44 -23.89 -4.49
CA LEU A 195 -5.61 -23.34 -5.15
C LEU A 195 -5.76 -23.91 -6.55
N PRO A 196 -6.98 -24.21 -7.01
CA PRO A 196 -7.22 -24.54 -8.40
C PRO A 196 -6.76 -23.38 -9.29
N TYR A 197 -6.02 -23.67 -10.36
CA TYR A 197 -5.51 -22.69 -11.32
C TYR A 197 -6.61 -21.74 -11.84
N GLU A 198 -7.82 -22.27 -12.06
CA GLU A 198 -8.98 -21.47 -12.50
C GLU A 198 -9.45 -20.46 -11.44
N ALA A 199 -9.32 -20.76 -10.15
CA ALA A 199 -9.65 -19.82 -9.08
C ALA A 199 -8.59 -18.72 -8.96
N LEU A 200 -7.32 -19.02 -9.28
CA LEU A 200 -6.24 -18.05 -9.41
C LEU A 200 -6.51 -17.11 -10.58
N LEU A 201 -6.82 -17.63 -11.77
CA LEU A 201 -7.07 -16.82 -12.97
C LEU A 201 -8.30 -15.91 -12.86
N LYS A 202 -9.35 -16.32 -12.17
CA LYS A 202 -10.57 -15.53 -11.99
C LYS A 202 -10.42 -14.36 -10.99
N ARG A 203 -9.43 -14.42 -10.10
CA ARG A 203 -9.21 -13.41 -9.03
C ARG A 203 -7.92 -12.63 -9.18
N HIS A 204 -7.04 -13.04 -10.09
CA HIS A 204 -5.76 -12.41 -10.32
C HIS A 204 -5.75 -11.84 -11.72
N CYS A 205 -5.88 -10.53 -11.80
CA CYS A 205 -5.64 -9.84 -13.05
C CYS A 205 -4.19 -10.02 -13.41
N PHE A 206 -3.93 -10.78 -14.49
CA PHE A 206 -2.64 -10.70 -15.18
C PHE A 206 -2.46 -9.25 -15.61
N MET A 207 -1.62 -8.54 -14.90
CA MET A 207 -1.30 -7.16 -15.25
C MET A 207 -0.09 -7.20 -16.18
N ALA A 208 -0.33 -7.07 -17.47
CA ALA A 208 0.74 -6.92 -18.43
C ALA A 208 1.70 -5.80 -18.00
N ASN A 209 3.00 -6.09 -18.02
CA ASN A 209 4.06 -5.16 -17.62
C ASN A 209 4.10 -4.83 -16.12
N LEU A 210 3.70 -5.76 -15.27
CA LEU A 210 3.78 -5.61 -13.82
C LEU A 210 5.22 -5.32 -13.36
N HIS A 211 6.24 -5.92 -14.00
CA HIS A 211 7.67 -5.65 -13.75
C HIS A 211 8.03 -4.16 -13.91
N TYR A 212 7.39 -3.46 -14.84
CA TYR A 212 7.59 -2.03 -14.97
C TYR A 212 7.24 -1.28 -13.69
N LEU A 213 6.19 -1.69 -12.98
CA LEU A 213 5.78 -1.08 -11.71
C LEU A 213 6.67 -1.52 -10.54
N THR A 214 7.05 -2.80 -10.50
CA THR A 214 7.75 -3.38 -9.34
C THR A 214 9.25 -3.11 -9.34
N ARG A 215 9.90 -3.02 -10.51
CA ARG A 215 11.35 -2.93 -10.67
C ARG A 215 11.99 -1.73 -9.98
N ALA A 216 11.33 -0.58 -9.91
CA ALA A 216 11.82 0.62 -9.23
C ALA A 216 10.83 1.04 -8.14
N SER A 217 10.56 0.13 -7.21
CA SER A 217 9.71 0.44 -6.07
C SER A 217 10.46 1.23 -5.01
N ARG A 218 9.75 2.13 -4.34
CA ARG A 218 10.28 3.01 -3.28
C ARG A 218 9.51 2.83 -1.98
N PRO A 219 10.19 2.98 -0.83
CA PRO A 219 9.51 3.00 0.45
C PRO A 219 8.62 4.25 0.57
N ALA A 220 7.44 4.06 1.12
CA ALA A 220 6.47 5.11 1.41
C ALA A 220 5.72 4.78 2.70
N MET A 221 4.81 5.66 3.12
CA MET A 221 4.02 5.47 4.32
C MET A 221 2.54 5.48 3.99
N ALA A 222 1.82 4.49 4.48
CA ALA A 222 0.36 4.41 4.41
C ALA A 222 -0.27 4.80 5.75
N LEU A 223 -1.20 5.76 5.72
CA LEU A 223 -2.07 6.05 6.86
C LEU A 223 -3.29 5.13 6.75
N VAL A 224 -3.56 4.30 7.76
CA VAL A 224 -4.70 3.39 7.78
C VAL A 224 -5.19 3.18 9.21
N GLY A 225 -6.49 3.35 9.44
CA GLY A 225 -7.03 3.25 10.80
C GLY A 225 -6.31 4.18 11.78
N ASP A 226 -5.61 3.61 12.75
CA ASP A 226 -4.84 4.33 13.75
C ASP A 226 -3.31 4.17 13.54
N TYR A 227 -2.87 3.73 12.35
CA TYR A 227 -1.49 3.34 12.08
C TYR A 227 -0.85 4.08 10.90
N LEU A 228 0.46 4.23 11.03
CA LEU A 228 1.38 4.56 9.94
C LEU A 228 2.13 3.27 9.58
N VAL A 229 1.83 2.72 8.41
CA VAL A 229 2.37 1.43 7.97
C VAL A 229 3.40 1.65 6.87
N PRO A 230 4.67 1.23 7.06
CA PRO A 230 5.66 1.25 5.99
C PRO A 230 5.25 0.32 4.85
N VAL A 231 5.27 0.83 3.63
CA VAL A 231 4.90 0.10 2.41
C VAL A 231 5.91 0.36 1.30
N ARG A 232 5.79 -0.37 0.20
CA ARG A 232 6.53 -0.08 -1.04
C ARG A 232 5.56 0.28 -2.14
N LEU A 233 5.88 1.31 -2.89
CA LEU A 233 5.11 1.80 -4.04
C LEU A 233 5.97 1.74 -5.30
N PRO A 234 5.38 1.60 -6.51
CA PRO A 234 6.07 1.92 -7.74
C PRO A 234 6.60 3.34 -7.67
N SER A 235 7.70 3.67 -8.35
CA SER A 235 8.16 5.06 -8.40
C SER A 235 7.05 6.00 -8.91
N PRO A 236 7.01 7.25 -8.46
CA PRO A 236 5.90 8.14 -8.79
C PRO A 236 5.79 8.40 -10.30
N GLY A 237 6.92 8.44 -11.02
CA GLY A 237 6.93 8.56 -12.47
C GLY A 237 6.28 7.37 -13.17
N ARG A 238 6.45 6.15 -12.64
CA ARG A 238 5.80 4.96 -13.21
C ARG A 238 4.31 4.92 -12.95
N VAL A 239 3.86 5.37 -11.78
CA VAL A 239 2.44 5.53 -11.47
C VAL A 239 1.80 6.57 -12.41
N TYR A 240 2.49 7.69 -12.67
CA TYR A 240 2.06 8.71 -13.62
C TYR A 240 1.84 8.12 -15.02
N TRP A 241 2.86 7.45 -15.57
CA TRP A 241 2.78 6.90 -16.92
C TRP A 241 1.77 5.76 -17.04
N GLN A 242 1.61 4.95 -16.01
CA GLN A 242 0.58 3.91 -15.97
C GLN A 242 -0.83 4.50 -16.04
N LYS A 243 -1.12 5.51 -15.22
CA LYS A 243 -2.43 6.18 -15.24
C LYS A 243 -2.71 6.86 -16.56
N LEU A 244 -1.71 7.50 -17.12
CA LEU A 244 -1.83 8.13 -18.43
C LEU A 244 -2.06 7.09 -19.54
N TYR A 245 -1.44 5.92 -19.46
CA TYR A 245 -1.71 4.80 -20.35
C TYR A 245 -3.14 4.28 -20.20
N TRP A 246 -3.57 4.02 -18.99
CA TRP A 246 -4.93 3.53 -18.73
C TRP A 246 -6.02 4.52 -19.16
N SER A 247 -5.78 5.80 -19.02
CA SER A 247 -6.73 6.82 -19.48
C SER A 247 -7.01 6.80 -20.98
N ARG A 248 -6.33 5.94 -21.76
CA ARG A 248 -6.46 5.79 -23.21
C ARG A 248 -7.02 4.46 -23.65
N LEU A 249 -7.17 3.54 -22.71
CA LEU A 249 -7.79 2.27 -23.04
C LEU A 249 -9.27 2.51 -23.35
N PRO A 250 -9.77 2.03 -24.52
CA PRO A 250 -11.12 2.36 -24.98
C PRO A 250 -12.21 1.88 -24.02
N ASP A 251 -11.95 0.79 -23.30
CA ASP A 251 -12.92 0.18 -22.39
C ASP A 251 -12.68 0.55 -20.91
N ASN A 252 -11.86 1.58 -20.64
CA ASN A 252 -11.62 2.00 -19.26
C ASN A 252 -12.73 2.96 -18.77
N PRO A 253 -13.63 2.52 -17.88
CA PRO A 253 -14.68 3.37 -17.34
C PRO A 253 -14.17 4.54 -16.49
N ARG A 254 -12.88 4.51 -16.12
CA ARG A 254 -12.20 5.53 -15.33
C ARG A 254 -11.26 6.42 -16.13
N ALA A 255 -11.30 6.38 -17.46
CA ALA A 255 -10.34 7.05 -18.33
C ALA A 255 -10.13 8.54 -17.99
N ASP A 256 -11.21 9.30 -17.78
CA ASP A 256 -11.13 10.72 -17.41
C ASP A 256 -10.54 10.93 -16.01
N ALA A 257 -10.92 10.09 -15.04
CA ALA A 257 -10.38 10.15 -13.70
C ALA A 257 -8.88 9.82 -13.70
N ASP A 258 -8.46 8.75 -14.38
CA ASP A 258 -7.05 8.37 -14.49
C ASP A 258 -6.22 9.46 -15.17
N ARG A 259 -6.78 10.15 -16.17
CA ARG A 259 -6.14 11.30 -16.81
C ARG A 259 -5.94 12.46 -15.84
N GLN A 260 -6.98 12.85 -15.10
CA GLN A 260 -6.91 13.93 -14.12
C GLN A 260 -5.93 13.61 -13.00
N GLU A 261 -5.95 12.38 -12.51
CA GLU A 261 -5.03 11.88 -11.49
C GLU A 261 -3.58 11.89 -11.98
N ALA A 262 -3.34 11.46 -13.23
CA ALA A 262 -2.02 11.54 -13.85
C ALA A 262 -1.54 12.98 -13.93
N LEU A 263 -2.35 13.92 -14.42
CA LEU A 263 -1.97 15.34 -14.53
C LEU A 263 -1.66 15.96 -13.16
N LEU A 264 -2.44 15.64 -12.14
CA LEU A 264 -2.19 16.12 -10.77
C LEU A 264 -0.87 15.58 -10.23
N LEU A 265 -0.65 14.27 -10.37
CA LEU A 265 0.59 13.61 -9.93
C LEU A 265 1.80 14.15 -10.72
N GLY A 266 1.69 14.29 -12.04
CA GLY A 266 2.75 14.83 -12.89
C GLY A 266 3.20 16.22 -12.45
N LYS A 267 2.27 17.14 -12.17
CA LYS A 267 2.58 18.48 -11.63
C LYS A 267 3.28 18.42 -10.27
N ALA A 268 2.88 17.50 -9.41
CA ALA A 268 3.53 17.32 -8.12
C ALA A 268 4.96 16.78 -8.27
N ILE A 269 5.18 15.79 -9.17
CA ILE A 269 6.50 15.22 -9.45
C ILE A 269 7.43 16.28 -10.07
N GLN A 270 6.98 17.01 -11.06
CA GLN A 270 7.79 18.07 -11.71
C GLN A 270 8.36 19.06 -10.72
N ARG A 271 7.60 19.40 -9.69
CA ARG A 271 8.01 20.36 -8.67
C ARG A 271 9.04 19.80 -7.69
N THR A 272 8.98 18.51 -7.37
CA THR A 272 9.75 17.92 -6.25
C THR A 272 10.77 16.88 -6.69
N LEU A 273 10.51 16.15 -7.77
CA LEU A 273 11.28 15.00 -8.26
C LEU A 273 11.29 14.95 -9.80
N PRO A 274 11.66 16.05 -10.52
CA PRO A 274 11.47 16.14 -11.97
C PRO A 274 12.11 15.01 -12.77
N HIS A 275 13.26 14.48 -12.34
CA HIS A 275 13.96 13.38 -13.00
C HIS A 275 13.17 12.07 -13.05
N GLU A 276 12.21 11.86 -12.14
CA GLU A 276 11.40 10.65 -12.06
C GLU A 276 10.54 10.40 -13.32
N LEU A 277 10.04 11.46 -13.94
CA LEU A 277 9.24 11.34 -15.15
C LEU A 277 10.07 10.84 -16.34
N ASP A 278 11.28 11.36 -16.48
CA ASP A 278 12.19 10.98 -17.57
C ASP A 278 12.75 9.57 -17.38
N GLU A 279 13.13 9.20 -16.16
CA GLU A 279 13.59 7.85 -15.84
C GLU A 279 12.51 6.82 -16.14
N ALA A 280 11.29 7.07 -15.64
CA ALA A 280 10.17 6.19 -15.88
C ALA A 280 9.79 6.10 -17.37
N ARG A 281 9.92 7.19 -18.13
CA ARG A 281 9.67 7.20 -19.58
C ARG A 281 10.68 6.37 -20.35
N ARG A 282 11.97 6.48 -20.03
CA ARG A 282 13.03 5.70 -20.69
C ARG A 282 12.88 4.19 -20.54
N GLU A 283 12.33 3.77 -19.42
CA GLU A 283 12.13 2.36 -19.08
C GLU A 283 10.71 1.85 -19.39
N MET A 284 9.92 2.67 -20.07
CA MET A 284 8.53 2.37 -20.41
C MET A 284 8.43 1.14 -21.34
N PRO A 285 7.43 0.26 -21.13
CA PRO A 285 7.16 -0.83 -22.05
C PRO A 285 6.97 -0.36 -23.50
N ALA A 286 7.60 -1.05 -24.44
CA ALA A 286 7.58 -0.65 -25.86
C ALA A 286 6.16 -0.49 -26.43
N GLN A 287 5.20 -1.27 -25.93
CA GLN A 287 3.80 -1.15 -26.33
C GLN A 287 3.23 0.21 -25.91
N TRP A 288 3.50 0.64 -24.67
CA TRP A 288 3.03 1.94 -24.17
C TRP A 288 3.70 3.09 -24.92
N ALA A 289 5.02 2.97 -25.12
CA ALA A 289 5.79 3.98 -25.85
C ALA A 289 5.24 4.20 -27.27
N ARG A 290 4.88 3.11 -27.99
CA ARG A 290 4.24 3.20 -29.31
C ARG A 290 2.88 3.88 -29.28
N GLN A 291 2.04 3.58 -28.30
CA GLN A 291 0.74 4.23 -28.16
C GLN A 291 0.89 5.71 -27.84
N PHE A 292 1.86 6.07 -27.02
CA PHE A 292 2.14 7.46 -26.71
C PHE A 292 2.71 8.22 -27.91
N ALA A 293 3.55 7.61 -28.72
CA ALA A 293 4.08 8.22 -29.94
C ALA A 293 3.00 8.44 -31.01
N ALA A 294 1.99 7.58 -31.06
CA ALA A 294 0.89 7.68 -32.03
C ALA A 294 -0.19 8.72 -31.63
N ASP A 295 -0.17 9.25 -30.40
CA ASP A 295 -1.18 10.21 -29.94
C ASP A 295 -0.64 11.65 -29.94
N PRO A 296 -1.07 12.50 -30.91
CA PRO A 296 -0.61 13.89 -31.01
C PRO A 296 -0.95 14.75 -29.79
N ARG A 297 -1.92 14.32 -29.00
CA ARG A 297 -2.34 15.04 -27.77
C ARG A 297 -1.33 14.94 -26.64
N ILE A 298 -0.39 13.98 -26.70
CA ILE A 298 0.72 13.90 -25.71
C ILE A 298 1.83 14.88 -26.06
N GLY A 299 2.19 15.02 -27.32
CA GLY A 299 3.13 16.04 -27.75
C GLY A 299 2.69 17.47 -27.42
N ALA A 300 1.38 17.64 -27.19
CA ALA A 300 0.76 18.90 -26.80
C ALA A 300 0.55 19.09 -25.29
N LEU A 301 0.88 18.10 -24.44
CA LEU A 301 0.84 18.29 -23.00
C LEU A 301 1.98 19.26 -22.63
N PRO A 302 1.65 20.44 -22.04
CA PRO A 302 2.66 21.46 -21.68
C PRO A 302 3.79 20.87 -20.80
N GLU A 303 3.44 19.86 -20.03
CA GLU A 303 4.35 19.13 -19.14
C GLU A 303 5.40 18.28 -19.90
N LEU A 304 5.14 17.96 -21.18
CA LEU A 304 6.06 17.17 -22.03
C LEU A 304 6.83 18.05 -23.01
N GLN A 305 6.40 19.29 -23.28
CA GLN A 305 7.11 20.25 -24.13
C GLN A 305 8.38 20.77 -23.50
N THR A 306 8.51 20.67 -22.19
CA THR A 306 9.74 21.01 -21.46
C THR A 306 10.83 19.94 -21.55
N PHE A 307 10.55 18.79 -22.20
CA PHE A 307 11.45 17.64 -22.35
C PHE A 307 11.92 17.40 -23.81
N ALA A 308 11.68 18.34 -24.73
CA ALA A 308 12.14 18.30 -26.12
C ALA A 308 13.48 19.03 -26.30
#